data_70c6c456d6a763c58a21e0c15e504b91
#
_entry.id   70c6c456d6a763c58a21e0c15e504b91
#
_cell.length_a   1.000
_cell.length_b   1.000
_cell.length_c   1.000
_cell.angle_alpha   90.00
_cell.angle_beta   90.00
_cell.angle_gamma   90.00
#
_symmetry.space_group_name_H-M   'P 1'
#
loop_
_entity.id
_entity.type
_entity.pdbx_description
1 polymer ?
#
loop_
_entity_poly.entity_id
_entity_poly.type
_entity_poly.pdbx_seq_one_letter_code
_entity_poly.pdbx_strand_id
1 'polypeptide(L)'
;CPYGAREYSEAHGTMQKCTLCVDRIYNESFSEYDRQPACVMACPTKARHFGDLADPQSKVSLLVADRGGVALMPELGYQPTNRYLPPRPRRTGAAQAGDGIAQADAGNLAARWLNRILKR
;
A
#
# COMPACT_ATOMS: atom_id res chain seq x y z
N CYS A 1 -5.72 6.52 24.07
CA CYS A 1 -5.54 6.54 22.61
C CYS A 1 -6.71 5.81 21.94
N PRO A 2 -7.56 6.48 21.16
CA PRO A 2 -8.73 5.84 20.53
C PRO A 2 -8.35 4.82 19.45
N TYR A 3 -7.12 4.86 18.99
CA TYR A 3 -6.61 3.95 17.94
C TYR A 3 -5.97 2.66 18.49
N GLY A 4 -5.91 2.47 19.81
CA GLY A 4 -5.25 1.33 20.43
C GLY A 4 -3.75 1.21 20.12
N ALA A 5 -3.08 2.32 19.79
CA ALA A 5 -1.69 2.33 19.33
C ALA A 5 -0.66 2.53 20.45
N ARG A 6 -1.05 2.33 21.70
CA ARG A 6 -0.18 2.47 22.87
C ARG A 6 -0.31 1.24 23.76
N GLU A 7 0.80 0.80 24.29
CA GLU A 7 0.92 -0.38 25.13
C GLU A 7 1.71 -0.03 26.39
N TYR A 8 1.32 -0.60 27.53
CA TYR A 8 2.08 -0.46 28.76
C TYR A 8 3.09 -1.62 28.87
N SER A 9 4.35 -1.28 29.05
CA SER A 9 5.39 -2.25 29.30
C SER A 9 5.59 -2.43 30.80
N GLU A 10 5.18 -3.57 31.33
CA GLU A 10 5.39 -3.91 32.75
C GLU A 10 6.88 -4.01 33.10
N ALA A 11 7.69 -4.52 32.17
CA ALA A 11 9.14 -4.67 32.37
C ALA A 11 9.86 -3.34 32.55
N HIS A 12 9.37 -2.25 31.94
CA HIS A 12 10.00 -0.93 31.99
C HIS A 12 9.17 0.08 32.78
N GLY A 13 7.97 -0.26 33.24
CA GLY A 13 7.06 0.64 33.94
C GLY A 13 6.61 1.85 33.13
N THR A 14 6.62 1.76 31.80
CA THR A 14 6.37 2.90 30.90
C THR A 14 5.39 2.57 29.79
N MET A 15 4.70 3.62 29.29
CA MET A 15 3.90 3.51 28.10
C MET A 15 4.78 3.48 26.85
N GLN A 16 4.53 2.54 25.96
CA GLN A 16 5.22 2.38 24.69
C GLN A 16 4.32 2.74 23.51
N LYS A 17 4.90 3.28 22.48
CA LYS A 17 4.28 3.57 21.20
C LYS A 17 5.30 3.45 20.07
N CYS A 18 4.83 3.54 18.85
CA CYS A 18 5.71 3.65 17.68
C CYS A 18 6.65 4.86 17.81
N THR A 19 7.95 4.63 17.68
CA THR A 19 9.00 5.67 17.70
C THR A 19 9.35 6.18 16.30
N LEU A 20 8.69 5.70 15.24
CA LEU A 20 9.05 5.90 13.84
C LEU A 20 10.45 5.37 13.49
N CYS A 21 10.99 4.44 14.29
CA CYS A 21 12.36 3.95 14.16
C CYS A 21 13.38 5.10 14.16
N VAL A 22 13.26 6.02 15.13
CA VAL A 22 14.11 7.20 15.26
C VAL A 22 15.60 6.86 15.29
N ASP A 23 15.94 5.75 15.93
CA ASP A 23 17.27 5.14 15.98
C ASP A 23 17.82 4.78 14.59
N ARG A 24 16.95 4.52 13.64
CA ARG A 24 17.29 4.13 12.28
C ARG A 24 17.31 5.32 11.32
N ILE A 25 16.28 6.16 11.36
CA ILE A 25 16.15 7.29 10.41
C ILE A 25 17.22 8.36 10.60
N TYR A 26 17.74 8.53 11.81
CA TYR A 26 18.81 9.47 12.12
C TYR A 26 20.21 8.82 12.18
N ASN A 27 20.33 7.55 11.86
CA ASN A 27 21.62 6.88 11.88
C ASN A 27 22.40 7.14 10.58
N GLU A 28 23.40 7.99 10.67
CA GLU A 28 24.25 8.38 9.53
C GLU A 28 25.13 7.24 8.99
N SER A 29 25.30 6.15 9.77
CA SER A 29 26.04 4.97 9.31
C SER A 29 25.26 4.15 8.28
N PHE A 30 23.94 4.38 8.18
CA PHE A 30 23.11 3.70 7.19
C PHE A 30 23.04 4.47 5.88
N SER A 31 22.86 3.75 4.77
CA SER A 31 22.57 4.36 3.48
C SER A 31 21.25 5.14 3.54
N GLU A 32 21.05 6.12 2.68
CA GLU A 32 19.79 6.87 2.61
C GLU A 32 18.58 5.94 2.40
N TYR A 33 18.76 4.88 1.64
CA TYR A 33 17.75 3.85 1.43
C TYR A 33 17.40 3.11 2.73
N ASP A 34 18.38 2.80 3.56
CA ASP A 34 18.20 2.05 4.81
C ASP A 34 17.69 2.92 5.97
N ARG A 35 17.79 4.24 5.87
CA ARG A 35 17.28 5.22 6.84
C ARG A 35 15.76 5.41 6.76
N GLN A 36 15.02 4.34 6.52
CA GLN A 36 13.57 4.33 6.53
C GLN A 36 13.03 3.48 7.68
N PRO A 37 11.81 3.76 8.16
CA PRO A 37 11.18 2.91 9.17
C PRO A 37 11.12 1.44 8.72
N ALA A 38 11.38 0.52 9.63
CA ALA A 38 11.39 -0.91 9.35
C ALA A 38 10.07 -1.41 8.73
N CYS A 39 8.94 -0.85 9.15
CA CYS A 39 7.63 -1.20 8.62
C CYS A 39 7.41 -0.77 7.15
N VAL A 40 8.13 0.26 6.69
CA VAL A 40 8.13 0.68 5.27
C VAL A 40 8.93 -0.31 4.45
N MET A 41 10.11 -0.67 4.93
CA MET A 41 11.01 -1.61 4.24
C MET A 41 10.43 -3.02 4.17
N ALA A 42 9.80 -3.47 5.26
CA ALA A 42 9.21 -4.81 5.35
C ALA A 42 7.87 -4.95 4.58
N CYS A 43 7.32 -3.86 4.03
CA CYS A 43 6.03 -3.92 3.35
C CYS A 43 6.15 -4.49 1.92
N PRO A 44 5.73 -5.72 1.64
CA PRO A 44 5.92 -6.36 0.34
C PRO A 44 5.11 -5.67 -0.77
N THR A 45 3.97 -5.07 -0.42
CA THR A 45 3.10 -4.36 -1.35
C THR A 45 3.49 -2.90 -1.57
N LYS A 46 4.53 -2.42 -0.86
CA LYS A 46 4.95 -1.01 -0.86
C LYS A 46 3.79 -0.03 -0.59
N ALA A 47 2.85 -0.45 0.28
CA ALA A 47 1.70 0.35 0.66
C ALA A 47 1.98 1.36 1.78
N ARG A 48 3.18 1.32 2.37
CA ARG A 48 3.62 2.24 3.41
C ARG A 48 4.63 3.22 2.82
N HIS A 49 4.39 4.49 3.07
CA HIS A 49 5.24 5.58 2.63
C HIS A 49 5.70 6.37 3.84
N PHE A 50 6.92 6.87 3.80
CA PHE A 50 7.51 7.68 4.87
C PHE A 50 8.15 8.92 4.27
N GLY A 51 8.03 10.03 4.97
CA GLY A 51 8.64 11.32 4.59
C GLY A 51 8.04 12.46 5.41
N ASP A 52 8.48 13.66 5.11
CA ASP A 52 8.03 14.88 5.78
C ASP A 52 6.80 15.46 5.06
N LEU A 53 5.68 15.56 5.78
CA LEU A 53 4.46 16.19 5.28
C LEU A 53 4.51 17.72 5.33
N ALA A 54 5.47 18.30 6.06
CA ALA A 54 5.67 19.75 6.10
C ALA A 54 6.45 20.24 4.86
N ASP A 55 7.21 19.38 4.20
CA ASP A 55 7.85 19.67 2.93
C ASP A 55 6.89 19.43 1.76
N PRO A 56 6.44 20.49 1.06
CA PRO A 56 5.51 20.35 -0.07
C PRO A 56 6.08 19.52 -1.25
N GLN A 57 7.40 19.45 -1.37
CA GLN A 57 8.09 18.74 -2.43
C GLN A 57 8.39 17.29 -2.08
N SER A 58 8.12 16.88 -0.84
CA SER A 58 8.34 15.50 -0.42
C SER A 58 7.41 14.53 -1.17
N LYS A 59 7.89 13.32 -1.43
CA LYS A 59 7.11 12.27 -2.10
C LYS A 59 5.79 11.96 -1.39
N VAL A 60 5.75 12.06 -0.05
CA VAL A 60 4.54 11.80 0.72
C VAL A 60 3.53 12.93 0.61
N SER A 61 3.99 14.20 0.60
CA SER A 61 3.11 15.36 0.41
C SER A 61 2.47 15.35 -0.97
N LEU A 62 3.25 15.12 -2.01
CA LEU A 62 2.76 14.99 -3.38
C LEU A 62 1.76 13.83 -3.50
N LEU A 63 2.05 12.69 -2.88
CA LEU A 63 1.17 11.51 -2.92
C LEU A 63 -0.15 11.75 -2.18
N VAL A 64 -0.12 12.45 -1.04
CA VAL A 64 -1.31 12.82 -0.27
C VAL A 64 -2.17 13.82 -1.05
N ALA A 65 -1.55 14.80 -1.71
CA ALA A 65 -2.26 15.77 -2.55
C ALA A 65 -2.91 15.12 -3.78
N ASP A 66 -2.16 14.27 -4.49
CA ASP A 66 -2.63 13.57 -5.69
C ASP A 66 -3.79 12.61 -5.41
N ARG A 67 -3.73 11.88 -4.31
CA ARG A 67 -4.68 10.81 -4.00
C ARG A 67 -5.72 11.15 -2.94
N GLY A 68 -5.73 12.37 -2.42
CA GLY A 68 -6.69 12.79 -1.39
C GLY A 68 -6.52 12.02 -0.09
N GLY A 69 -5.32 12.06 0.49
CA GLY A 69 -5.04 11.38 1.77
C GLY A 69 -5.85 11.92 2.94
N VAL A 70 -6.49 11.05 3.71
CA VAL A 70 -7.37 11.38 4.82
C VAL A 70 -6.77 11.01 6.18
N ALA A 71 -7.16 11.71 7.23
CA ALA A 71 -6.89 11.31 8.60
C ALA A 71 -7.82 10.17 9.03
N LEU A 72 -7.36 9.30 9.92
CA LEU A 72 -8.23 8.29 10.53
C LEU A 72 -9.10 8.96 11.60
N MET A 73 -10.40 8.64 11.62
CA MET A 73 -11.38 9.14 12.59
C MET A 73 -11.35 10.68 12.76
N PRO A 74 -11.54 11.46 11.70
CA PRO A 74 -11.48 12.92 11.76
C PRO A 74 -12.54 13.51 12.69
N GLU A 75 -13.64 12.81 12.90
CA GLU A 75 -14.75 13.19 13.78
C GLU A 75 -14.34 13.31 15.27
N LEU A 76 -13.25 12.66 15.67
CA LEU A 76 -12.73 12.74 17.04
C LEU A 76 -11.88 14.00 17.28
N GLY A 77 -11.64 14.85 16.27
CA GLY A 77 -10.87 16.08 16.39
C GLY A 77 -9.38 15.90 16.67
N TYR A 78 -8.87 14.67 16.62
CA TYR A 78 -7.43 14.41 16.70
C TYR A 78 -6.75 14.75 15.38
N GLN A 79 -5.52 15.22 15.47
CA GLN A 79 -4.68 15.51 14.31
C GLN A 79 -3.57 14.47 14.17
N PRO A 80 -3.87 13.24 13.72
CA PRO A 80 -2.85 12.21 13.56
C PRO A 80 -1.88 12.59 12.46
N THR A 81 -0.61 12.26 12.66
CA THR A 81 0.45 12.46 11.65
C THR A 81 0.25 11.58 10.43
N ASN A 82 -0.29 10.37 10.65
CA ASN A 82 -0.54 9.42 9.56
C ASN A 82 -1.68 9.88 8.65
N ARG A 83 -1.52 9.67 7.35
CA ARG A 83 -2.56 9.85 6.34
C ARG A 83 -2.85 8.52 5.66
N TYR A 84 -4.10 8.27 5.37
CA TYR A 84 -4.56 7.07 4.69
C TYR A 84 -4.99 7.43 3.28
N LEU A 85 -4.41 6.75 2.31
CA LEU A 85 -4.76 6.95 0.91
C LEU A 85 -5.96 6.06 0.56
N PRO A 86 -6.95 6.57 -0.18
CA PRO A 86 -8.05 5.75 -0.65
C PRO A 86 -7.55 4.60 -1.53
N PRO A 87 -8.31 3.50 -1.63
CA PRO A 87 -8.00 2.40 -2.53
C PRO A 87 -7.80 2.91 -3.96
N ARG A 88 -6.85 2.33 -4.67
CA ARG A 88 -6.73 2.61 -6.11
C ARG A 88 -7.98 2.09 -6.82
N PRO A 89 -8.55 2.86 -7.77
CA PRO A 89 -9.64 2.35 -8.58
C PRO A 89 -9.20 1.05 -9.27
N ARG A 90 -10.08 0.05 -9.26
CA ARG A 90 -9.82 -1.19 -9.98
C ARG A 90 -9.68 -0.84 -11.47
N ARG A 91 -8.64 -1.37 -12.11
CA ARG A 91 -8.50 -1.27 -13.56
C ARG A 91 -9.60 -2.12 -14.20
N THR A 92 -10.74 -1.52 -14.50
CA THR A 92 -11.90 -2.19 -15.11
C THR A 92 -11.64 -2.62 -16.56
N GLY A 93 -10.56 -2.13 -17.18
CA GLY A 93 -10.23 -2.46 -18.57
C GLY A 93 -9.65 -3.86 -18.81
N ALA A 94 -9.31 -4.63 -17.74
CA ALA A 94 -8.84 -6.01 -17.93
C ALA A 94 -9.96 -7.06 -17.85
N ALA A 95 -11.11 -6.70 -17.25
CA ALA A 95 -12.24 -7.63 -17.12
C ALA A 95 -13.11 -7.68 -18.38
N GLN A 96 -13.16 -6.58 -19.17
CA GLN A 96 -13.95 -6.55 -20.41
C GLN A 96 -13.23 -7.18 -21.61
N ALA A 97 -11.90 -7.33 -21.55
CA ALA A 97 -11.16 -8.09 -22.57
C ALA A 97 -11.26 -9.60 -22.37
N GLY A 98 -11.63 -10.06 -21.15
CA GLY A 98 -11.80 -11.49 -20.83
C GLY A 98 -13.15 -12.07 -21.28
N ASP A 99 -14.21 -11.28 -21.13
CA ASP A 99 -15.56 -11.76 -21.43
C ASP A 99 -15.87 -11.79 -22.95
N GLY A 100 -15.21 -10.94 -23.73
CA GLY A 100 -15.34 -10.96 -25.19
C GLY A 100 -14.58 -12.09 -25.87
N ILE A 101 -13.52 -12.61 -25.25
CA ILE A 101 -12.72 -13.71 -25.82
C ILE A 101 -13.32 -15.07 -25.48
N ALA A 102 -14.03 -15.18 -24.34
CA ALA A 102 -14.66 -16.42 -23.91
C ALA A 102 -15.91 -16.78 -24.74
N GLN A 103 -16.60 -15.81 -25.32
CA GLN A 103 -17.80 -16.07 -26.14
C GLN A 103 -17.50 -16.26 -27.64
N ALA A 104 -16.38 -15.75 -28.15
CA ALA A 104 -16.05 -15.90 -29.57
C ALA A 104 -15.34 -17.22 -29.91
N ASP A 105 -14.70 -17.88 -28.93
CA ASP A 105 -13.85 -19.06 -29.21
C ASP A 105 -14.42 -20.40 -28.74
N ALA A 106 -15.52 -20.44 -27.99
CA ALA A 106 -16.10 -21.69 -27.54
C ALA A 106 -16.61 -22.58 -28.70
N GLY A 107 -17.04 -21.98 -29.81
CA GLY A 107 -17.43 -22.68 -31.02
C GLY A 107 -16.27 -23.17 -31.89
N ASN A 108 -15.09 -22.59 -31.72
CA ASN A 108 -13.94 -22.86 -32.59
C ASN A 108 -12.92 -23.84 -32.01
N LEU A 109 -12.91 -24.02 -30.68
CA LEU A 109 -12.01 -24.95 -30.00
C LEU A 109 -12.32 -26.43 -30.32
N ALA A 110 -13.60 -26.78 -30.36
CA ALA A 110 -14.03 -28.14 -30.73
C ALA A 110 -13.70 -28.44 -32.19
N ALA A 111 -13.91 -27.52 -33.11
CA ALA A 111 -13.56 -27.64 -34.51
C ALA A 111 -12.04 -27.75 -34.76
N ARG A 112 -11.25 -27.00 -34.02
CA ARG A 112 -9.77 -27.06 -34.07
C ARG A 112 -9.25 -28.36 -33.48
N TRP A 113 -9.89 -28.91 -32.46
CA TRP A 113 -9.53 -30.19 -31.85
C TRP A 113 -9.85 -31.34 -32.80
N LEU A 114 -11.05 -31.34 -33.41
CA LEU A 114 -11.47 -32.33 -34.43
C LEU A 114 -10.55 -32.32 -35.66
N ASN A 115 -10.16 -31.14 -36.17
CA ASN A 115 -9.23 -31.05 -37.30
C ASN A 115 -7.82 -31.56 -36.98
N ARG A 116 -7.42 -31.56 -35.71
CA ARG A 116 -6.11 -32.09 -35.29
C ARG A 116 -6.11 -33.62 -35.22
N ILE A 117 -7.27 -34.23 -34.96
CA ILE A 117 -7.42 -35.71 -34.89
C ILE A 117 -7.58 -36.33 -36.29
N LEU A 118 -8.27 -35.63 -37.19
CA LEU A 118 -8.56 -36.12 -38.54
C LEU A 118 -7.39 -35.95 -39.54
N LYS A 119 -6.30 -35.30 -39.16
CA LYS A 119 -5.07 -35.15 -39.96
C LYS A 119 -3.93 -36.09 -39.55
N ARG A 120 -4.24 -37.17 -38.82
CA ARG A 120 -3.28 -38.26 -38.55
C ARG A 120 -3.59 -39.49 -39.35
#